data_543150ad8cbc93e756cdd612dedaf75f
#
_entry.id   543150ad8cbc93e756cdd612dedaf75f
#
_cell.length_a   1.000
_cell.length_b   1.000
_cell.length_c   1.000
_cell.angle_alpha   90.00
_cell.angle_beta   90.00
_cell.angle_gamma   90.00
#
_symmetry.space_group_name_H-M   'P 1'
#
loop_
_entity.id
_entity.type
_entity.pdbx_description
1 polymer ?
#
loop_
_entity_poly.entity_id
_entity_poly.type
_entity_poly.pdbx_seq_one_letter_code
_entity_poly.pdbx_strand_id
1 'polypeptide(L)'
;MIYPQNFEQKIGFDHIRQLLKDKCLSPLGEERVAEMAFSDQYEVVTEKLNQLTEFIRIIQEEDDFPDQYFFDVRHSLKRVRVEGLYLDEQELFDLRRSLETIRNIVRFLCGKEEEESDSPYPTLRKLAGDIAVFPQLITRIDGILDKYGKVKDNASTDLARIRRELASTMSGISRSLNSILRSAQTDGYVDKDVMPTMRDGRLVIPVAPALKRKIKGIVHDESASGKTVFIEPAEVVEANNRVRELESEERREIIRILMEFSGTVRPFIDDILRSYERSEEHTSELQSLRKIS
;
A
#
# COMPACT_ATOMS: atom_id res chain seq x y z
N MET A 1 14.32 34.79 28.31
CA MET A 1 13.58 33.62 28.80
C MET A 1 12.42 34.14 29.64
N ILE A 2 11.23 34.28 29.03
CA ILE A 2 10.07 34.97 29.63
C ILE A 2 9.19 33.97 30.39
N TYR A 3 9.59 32.74 30.49
CA TYR A 3 8.81 31.62 30.98
C TYR A 3 9.24 31.10 32.33
N PRO A 4 8.29 30.85 33.25
CA PRO A 4 8.48 29.77 34.20
C PRO A 4 8.40 28.44 33.41
N GLN A 5 9.28 27.48 33.71
CA GLN A 5 9.37 26.17 33.00
C GLN A 5 8.07 25.39 32.91
N ASN A 6 7.03 25.72 33.66
CA ASN A 6 5.73 25.06 33.68
C ASN A 6 4.57 26.01 33.29
N PHE A 7 4.87 27.06 32.51
CA PHE A 7 3.86 28.05 32.11
C PHE A 7 2.67 27.39 31.35
N GLU A 8 2.96 26.56 30.41
CA GLU A 8 1.92 25.88 29.58
C GLU A 8 0.97 25.07 30.44
N GLN A 9 1.48 24.32 31.44
CA GLN A 9 0.64 23.58 32.40
C GLN A 9 -0.20 24.52 33.27
N LYS A 10 0.36 25.64 33.70
CA LYS A 10 -0.35 26.60 34.54
C LYS A 10 -1.51 27.28 33.84
N ILE A 11 -1.43 27.48 32.52
CA ILE A 11 -2.51 28.07 31.73
C ILE A 11 -3.43 27.02 31.08
N GLY A 12 -3.15 25.72 31.27
CA GLY A 12 -3.93 24.61 30.68
C GLY A 12 -3.67 24.38 29.18
N PHE A 13 -2.56 24.90 28.64
CA PHE A 13 -2.25 24.73 27.21
C PHE A 13 -1.90 23.29 26.86
N ASP A 14 -1.40 22.51 27.79
CA ASP A 14 -1.19 21.07 27.66
C ASP A 14 -2.50 20.33 27.34
N HIS A 15 -3.62 20.76 27.95
CA HIS A 15 -4.93 20.22 27.62
C HIS A 15 -5.39 20.56 26.20
N ILE A 16 -5.16 21.81 25.76
CA ILE A 16 -5.44 22.23 24.37
C ILE A 16 -4.61 21.40 23.39
N ARG A 17 -3.30 21.22 23.67
CA ARG A 17 -2.40 20.39 22.85
C ARG A 17 -2.89 18.95 22.75
N GLN A 18 -3.41 18.37 23.84
CA GLN A 18 -3.99 17.02 23.81
C GLN A 18 -5.26 16.97 22.95
N LEU A 19 -6.15 17.94 23.06
CA LEU A 19 -7.34 18.03 22.21
C LEU A 19 -7.01 18.13 20.72
N LEU A 20 -5.93 18.87 20.36
CA LEU A 20 -5.45 18.97 19.00
C LEU A 20 -4.87 17.63 18.51
N LYS A 21 -4.06 16.94 19.33
CA LYS A 21 -3.54 15.61 19.02
C LYS A 21 -4.64 14.60 18.74
N ASP A 22 -5.67 14.58 19.57
CA ASP A 22 -6.82 13.68 19.42
C ASP A 22 -7.61 13.91 18.09
N LYS A 23 -7.40 15.07 17.46
CA LYS A 23 -8.00 15.42 16.16
C LYS A 23 -7.07 15.16 14.97
N CYS A 24 -5.79 14.92 15.20
CA CYS A 24 -4.86 14.60 14.11
C CYS A 24 -5.25 13.28 13.43
N LEU A 25 -5.06 13.20 12.12
CA LEU A 25 -5.32 12.00 11.32
C LEU A 25 -4.04 11.20 11.04
N SER A 26 -2.88 11.79 11.31
CA SER A 26 -1.58 11.17 11.05
C SER A 26 -0.63 11.34 12.24
N PRO A 27 0.32 10.39 12.43
CA PRO A 27 1.38 10.53 13.43
C PRO A 27 2.21 11.80 13.26
N LEU A 28 2.40 12.26 12.03
CA LEU A 28 3.13 13.49 11.73
C LEU A 28 2.41 14.72 12.31
N GLY A 29 1.08 14.77 12.16
CA GLY A 29 0.28 15.83 12.77
C GLY A 29 0.41 15.86 14.28
N GLU A 30 0.41 14.70 14.92
CA GLU A 30 0.65 14.60 16.36
C GLU A 30 2.06 15.08 16.75
N GLU A 31 3.09 14.78 15.95
CA GLU A 31 4.45 15.27 16.13
C GLU A 31 4.49 16.80 16.05
N ARG A 32 3.84 17.41 15.05
CA ARG A 32 3.78 18.88 14.91
C ARG A 32 3.06 19.56 16.07
N VAL A 33 1.93 18.98 16.53
CA VAL A 33 1.24 19.48 17.73
C VAL A 33 2.14 19.37 18.97
N ALA A 34 2.98 18.34 19.07
CA ALA A 34 3.94 18.19 20.16
C ALA A 34 5.04 19.25 20.11
N GLU A 35 5.48 19.65 18.91
CA GLU A 35 6.51 20.66 18.67
C GLU A 35 6.02 22.12 18.83
N MET A 36 4.69 22.35 18.95
CA MET A 36 4.14 23.68 19.15
C MET A 36 4.79 24.36 20.36
N ALA A 37 5.34 25.53 20.13
CA ALA A 37 6.03 26.31 21.14
C ALA A 37 5.62 27.78 21.06
N PHE A 38 5.76 28.47 22.16
CA PHE A 38 5.56 29.91 22.22
C PHE A 38 6.61 30.65 21.36
N SER A 39 6.17 31.67 20.64
CA SER A 39 7.02 32.58 19.91
C SER A 39 6.70 34.01 20.30
N ASP A 40 7.75 34.84 20.47
CA ASP A 40 7.68 36.30 20.66
C ASP A 40 8.05 37.07 19.37
N GLN A 41 8.34 36.36 18.29
CA GLN A 41 8.67 36.92 16.99
C GLN A 41 7.39 37.27 16.22
N TYR A 42 7.12 38.56 16.10
CA TYR A 42 5.93 39.08 15.44
C TYR A 42 5.72 38.53 14.01
N GLU A 43 6.79 38.48 13.24
CA GLU A 43 6.75 37.99 11.85
C GLU A 43 6.35 36.51 11.76
N VAL A 44 6.93 35.67 12.61
CA VAL A 44 6.64 34.23 12.66
C VAL A 44 5.18 33.98 13.09
N VAL A 45 4.72 34.70 14.12
CA VAL A 45 3.34 34.57 14.58
C VAL A 45 2.36 35.05 13.53
N THR A 46 2.64 36.18 12.86
CA THR A 46 1.79 36.73 11.82
C THR A 46 1.71 35.80 10.61
N GLU A 47 2.84 35.23 10.18
CA GLU A 47 2.86 34.26 9.05
C GLU A 47 2.02 33.01 9.37
N LYS A 48 2.15 32.44 10.58
CA LYS A 48 1.33 31.29 11.00
C LYS A 48 -0.17 31.61 11.09
N LEU A 49 -0.52 32.78 11.58
CA LEU A 49 -1.91 33.24 11.63
C LEU A 49 -2.50 33.45 10.23
N ASN A 50 -1.72 33.98 9.28
CA ASN A 50 -2.15 34.11 7.90
C ASN A 50 -2.35 32.75 7.24
N GLN A 51 -1.42 31.80 7.44
CA GLN A 51 -1.57 30.42 6.99
C GLN A 51 -2.86 29.82 7.53
N LEU A 52 -3.11 29.92 8.83
CA LEU A 52 -4.30 29.41 9.47
C LEU A 52 -5.59 30.05 8.90
N THR A 53 -5.58 31.36 8.66
CA THR A 53 -6.73 32.09 8.11
C THR A 53 -7.04 31.64 6.69
N GLU A 54 -6.02 31.49 5.84
CA GLU A 54 -6.18 30.97 4.48
C GLU A 54 -6.70 29.51 4.50
N PHE A 55 -6.26 28.69 5.45
CA PHE A 55 -6.75 27.34 5.61
C PHE A 55 -8.21 27.27 6.04
N ILE A 56 -8.62 28.07 7.03
CA ILE A 56 -10.01 28.14 7.46
C ILE A 56 -10.89 28.53 6.25
N ARG A 57 -10.41 29.43 5.43
CA ARG A 57 -11.10 29.85 4.21
C ARG A 57 -11.22 28.69 3.21
N ILE A 58 -10.17 27.91 2.99
CA ILE A 58 -10.24 26.70 2.14
C ILE A 58 -11.29 25.73 2.66
N ILE A 59 -11.31 25.43 3.98
CA ILE A 59 -12.30 24.53 4.57
C ILE A 59 -13.73 25.01 4.38
N GLN A 60 -13.96 26.34 4.38
CA GLN A 60 -15.29 26.93 4.28
C GLN A 60 -15.77 27.11 2.83
N GLU A 61 -14.87 27.36 1.90
CA GLU A 61 -15.18 27.75 0.52
C GLU A 61 -14.93 26.61 -0.50
N GLU A 62 -14.10 25.62 -0.16
CA GLU A 62 -13.65 24.58 -1.10
C GLU A 62 -14.05 23.18 -0.64
N ASP A 63 -14.93 22.53 -1.38
CA ASP A 63 -15.37 21.15 -1.09
C ASP A 63 -14.35 20.10 -1.52
N ASP A 64 -13.50 20.39 -2.52
CA ASP A 64 -12.63 19.44 -3.22
C ASP A 64 -11.15 19.56 -2.84
N PHE A 65 -10.82 20.08 -1.65
CA PHE A 65 -9.42 20.13 -1.23
C PHE A 65 -8.84 18.73 -1.11
N PRO A 66 -7.68 18.43 -1.75
CA PRO A 66 -7.13 17.07 -1.84
C PRO A 66 -6.34 16.67 -0.58
N ASP A 67 -7.02 16.49 0.54
CA ASP A 67 -6.44 16.10 1.83
C ASP A 67 -6.49 14.59 2.12
N GLN A 68 -7.01 13.79 1.20
CA GLN A 68 -7.20 12.36 1.38
C GLN A 68 -5.93 11.57 1.01
N TYR A 69 -5.76 10.40 1.67
CA TYR A 69 -4.74 9.43 1.33
C TYR A 69 -3.29 9.88 1.59
N PHE A 70 -3.05 10.50 2.71
CA PHE A 70 -1.72 10.83 3.18
C PHE A 70 -1.22 9.77 4.18
N PHE A 71 -0.25 8.96 3.78
CA PHE A 71 0.29 7.86 4.58
C PHE A 71 1.71 8.17 5.03
N ASP A 72 2.06 7.82 6.27
CA ASP A 72 3.42 7.99 6.76
C ASP A 72 4.35 6.89 6.23
N VAL A 73 5.01 7.18 5.13
CA VAL A 73 6.02 6.28 4.51
C VAL A 73 7.46 6.62 4.89
N ARG A 74 7.69 7.55 5.84
CA ARG A 74 9.03 7.99 6.24
C ARG A 74 9.90 6.85 6.73
N HIS A 75 9.34 5.95 7.55
CA HIS A 75 10.06 4.79 8.05
C HIS A 75 10.50 3.88 6.91
N SER A 76 9.60 3.55 6.00
CA SER A 76 9.86 2.70 4.85
C SER A 76 10.90 3.31 3.91
N LEU A 77 10.81 4.63 3.63
CA LEU A 77 11.79 5.35 2.83
C LEU A 77 13.18 5.37 3.50
N LYS A 78 13.26 5.62 4.80
CA LYS A 78 14.54 5.57 5.53
C LYS A 78 15.16 4.18 5.50
N ARG A 79 14.36 3.13 5.62
CA ARG A 79 14.78 1.73 5.56
C ARG A 79 15.38 1.36 4.20
N VAL A 80 14.76 1.76 3.10
CA VAL A 80 15.22 1.40 1.73
C VAL A 80 16.41 2.23 1.24
N ARG A 81 16.97 3.15 2.04
CA ARG A 81 18.29 3.73 1.77
C ARG A 81 19.38 2.67 1.68
N VAL A 82 19.23 1.59 2.45
CA VAL A 82 20.17 0.46 2.43
C VAL A 82 19.94 -0.35 1.15
N GLU A 83 21.02 -0.59 0.41
CA GLU A 83 20.97 -1.45 -0.77
C GLU A 83 20.52 -2.87 -0.42
N GLY A 84 19.73 -3.48 -1.30
CA GLY A 84 19.15 -4.80 -1.08
C GLY A 84 17.81 -4.79 -0.33
N LEU A 85 17.44 -3.70 0.33
CA LEU A 85 16.10 -3.52 0.88
C LEU A 85 15.17 -2.89 -0.17
N TYR A 86 13.88 -3.20 -0.06
CA TYR A 86 12.86 -2.72 -0.99
C TYR A 86 11.57 -2.34 -0.26
N LEU A 87 10.76 -1.52 -0.93
CA LEU A 87 9.37 -1.24 -0.54
C LEU A 87 8.50 -2.42 -0.95
N ASP A 88 7.71 -2.96 -0.04
CA ASP A 88 6.73 -3.97 -0.39
C ASP A 88 5.54 -3.37 -1.18
N GLU A 89 4.59 -4.21 -1.60
CA GLU A 89 3.44 -3.77 -2.41
C GLU A 89 2.62 -2.69 -1.70
N GLN A 90 2.39 -2.85 -0.39
CA GLN A 90 1.60 -1.92 0.40
C GLN A 90 2.34 -0.60 0.61
N GLU A 91 3.61 -0.65 1.01
CA GLU A 91 4.47 0.52 1.19
C GLU A 91 4.61 1.33 -0.11
N LEU A 92 4.73 0.62 -1.24
CA LEU A 92 4.79 1.24 -2.56
C LEU A 92 3.47 1.91 -2.95
N PHE A 93 2.36 1.26 -2.64
CA PHE A 93 1.02 1.81 -2.89
C PHE A 93 0.74 3.04 -2.03
N ASP A 94 1.13 3.02 -0.75
CA ASP A 94 0.99 4.14 0.15
C ASP A 94 1.88 5.32 -0.27
N LEU A 95 3.12 5.05 -0.71
CA LEU A 95 3.99 6.06 -1.31
C LEU A 95 3.34 6.71 -2.54
N ARG A 96 2.81 5.91 -3.47
CA ARG A 96 2.13 6.40 -4.66
C ARG A 96 0.99 7.35 -4.32
N ARG A 97 0.13 6.96 -3.38
CA ARG A 97 -1.05 7.74 -2.97
C ARG A 97 -0.63 9.05 -2.31
N SER A 98 0.34 9.00 -1.41
CA SER A 98 0.85 10.19 -0.74
C SER A 98 1.53 11.16 -1.70
N LEU A 99 2.36 10.68 -2.65
CA LEU A 99 2.97 11.53 -3.67
C LEU A 99 1.92 12.19 -4.58
N GLU A 100 0.83 11.49 -4.88
CA GLU A 100 -0.29 12.06 -5.65
C GLU A 100 -1.03 13.12 -4.86
N THR A 101 -1.29 12.89 -3.57
CA THR A 101 -1.90 13.88 -2.68
C THR A 101 -1.03 15.16 -2.60
N ILE A 102 0.28 15.02 -2.36
CA ILE A 102 1.22 16.14 -2.36
C ILE A 102 1.17 16.91 -3.69
N ARG A 103 1.23 16.22 -4.82
CA ARG A 103 1.13 16.85 -6.14
C ARG A 103 -0.17 17.62 -6.32
N ASN A 104 -1.29 17.06 -5.88
CA ASN A 104 -2.59 17.69 -6.00
C ASN A 104 -2.73 18.91 -5.09
N ILE A 105 -2.18 18.88 -3.86
CA ILE A 105 -2.11 20.02 -2.96
C ILE A 105 -1.29 21.16 -3.59
N VAL A 106 -0.10 20.86 -4.08
CA VAL A 106 0.77 21.85 -4.74
C VAL A 106 0.04 22.45 -5.95
N ARG A 107 -0.62 21.62 -6.77
CA ARG A 107 -1.39 22.10 -7.93
C ARG A 107 -2.58 22.97 -7.52
N PHE A 108 -3.27 22.65 -6.45
CA PHE A 108 -4.38 23.42 -5.93
C PHE A 108 -3.93 24.82 -5.47
N LEU A 109 -2.85 24.87 -4.67
CA LEU A 109 -2.35 26.11 -4.07
C LEU A 109 -1.60 27.01 -5.08
N CYS A 110 -0.84 26.42 -6.00
CA CYS A 110 -0.04 27.15 -6.98
C CYS A 110 -0.79 27.50 -8.27
N GLY A 111 -1.97 26.88 -8.51
CA GLY A 111 -2.73 27.06 -9.75
C GLY A 111 -2.13 26.30 -10.95
N LYS A 112 -2.71 26.49 -12.15
CA LYS A 112 -2.08 26.07 -13.41
C LYS A 112 -0.98 27.07 -13.75
N GLU A 113 0.14 26.60 -14.27
CA GLU A 113 1.34 27.41 -14.60
C GLU A 113 1.10 28.65 -15.49
N GLU A 114 -0.07 28.74 -16.13
CA GLU A 114 -0.41 29.80 -17.09
C GLU A 114 -1.25 30.97 -16.51
N GLU A 115 -1.69 30.90 -15.25
CA GLU A 115 -2.49 32.00 -14.66
C GLU A 115 -1.62 32.81 -13.69
N GLU A 116 -1.17 34.00 -14.16
CA GLU A 116 -0.60 35.10 -13.34
C GLU A 116 -1.62 35.73 -12.37
N SER A 117 -2.81 35.15 -12.18
CA SER A 117 -3.80 35.69 -11.25
C SER A 117 -3.33 35.53 -9.80
N ASP A 118 -3.51 36.59 -9.01
CA ASP A 118 -3.25 36.58 -7.57
C ASP A 118 -3.97 35.38 -6.91
N SER A 119 -3.19 34.45 -6.39
CA SER A 119 -3.77 33.31 -5.67
C SER A 119 -4.61 33.81 -4.51
N PRO A 120 -5.81 33.26 -4.28
CA PRO A 120 -6.60 33.58 -3.10
C PRO A 120 -5.92 33.18 -1.79
N TYR A 121 -4.84 32.36 -1.86
CA TYR A 121 -4.08 31.81 -0.75
C TYR A 121 -2.58 32.09 -0.87
N PRO A 122 -2.13 33.37 -0.81
CA PRO A 122 -0.74 33.76 -1.13
C PRO A 122 0.28 33.18 -0.15
N THR A 123 -0.07 33.05 1.13
CA THR A 123 0.84 32.56 2.15
C THR A 123 1.08 31.05 1.96
N LEU A 124 0.00 30.28 1.72
CA LEU A 124 0.07 28.84 1.46
C LEU A 124 0.72 28.55 0.11
N ARG A 125 0.48 29.38 -0.91
CA ARG A 125 1.15 29.29 -2.21
C ARG A 125 2.66 29.42 -2.08
N LYS A 126 3.14 30.38 -1.29
CA LYS A 126 4.58 30.56 -1.03
C LYS A 126 5.20 29.30 -0.43
N LEU A 127 4.52 28.68 0.54
CA LEU A 127 4.95 27.43 1.13
C LEU A 127 4.94 26.26 0.15
N ALA A 128 3.86 26.13 -0.64
CA ALA A 128 3.70 25.06 -1.62
C ALA A 128 4.72 25.13 -2.76
N GLY A 129 5.18 26.35 -3.11
CA GLY A 129 6.19 26.56 -4.14
C GLY A 129 7.54 25.91 -3.88
N ASP A 130 7.85 25.64 -2.61
CA ASP A 130 9.08 24.98 -2.19
C ASP A 130 8.97 23.43 -2.10
N ILE A 131 7.78 22.88 -2.36
CA ILE A 131 7.52 21.43 -2.27
C ILE A 131 7.86 20.76 -3.60
N ALA A 132 8.79 19.82 -3.58
CA ALA A 132 9.11 19.02 -4.76
C ALA A 132 8.00 17.99 -5.04
N VAL A 133 7.63 17.86 -6.32
CA VAL A 133 6.68 16.85 -6.80
C VAL A 133 7.38 15.83 -7.70
N PHE A 134 6.90 14.59 -7.67
CA PHE A 134 7.57 13.45 -8.34
C PHE A 134 6.63 12.70 -9.31
N PRO A 135 6.11 13.37 -10.37
CA PRO A 135 5.16 12.74 -11.30
C PRO A 135 5.76 11.52 -12.00
N GLN A 136 7.08 11.52 -12.26
CA GLN A 136 7.78 10.39 -12.86
C GLN A 136 7.75 9.14 -11.97
N LEU A 137 7.86 9.29 -10.64
CA LEU A 137 7.76 8.16 -9.71
C LEU A 137 6.33 7.61 -9.67
N ILE A 138 5.33 8.49 -9.63
CA ILE A 138 3.91 8.10 -9.69
C ILE A 138 3.64 7.27 -10.95
N THR A 139 4.07 7.76 -12.12
CA THR A 139 3.89 7.06 -13.40
C THR A 139 4.56 5.68 -13.40
N ARG A 140 5.76 5.57 -12.83
CA ARG A 140 6.47 4.27 -12.74
C ARG A 140 5.75 3.32 -11.78
N ILE A 141 5.26 3.78 -10.64
CA ILE A 141 4.47 2.95 -9.72
C ILE A 141 3.18 2.49 -10.40
N ASP A 142 2.51 3.38 -11.13
CA ASP A 142 1.32 3.03 -11.91
C ASP A 142 1.60 2.01 -13.01
N GLY A 143 2.83 1.89 -13.49
CA GLY A 143 3.28 0.80 -14.37
C GLY A 143 3.41 -0.54 -13.66
N ILE A 144 3.70 -0.54 -12.36
CA ILE A 144 3.96 -1.73 -11.54
C ILE A 144 2.68 -2.21 -10.84
N LEU A 145 1.95 -1.31 -10.17
CA LEU A 145 0.78 -1.62 -9.36
C LEU A 145 -0.54 -1.34 -10.08
N ASP A 146 -1.53 -2.12 -9.77
CA ASP A 146 -2.92 -1.86 -10.14
C ASP A 146 -3.60 -0.91 -9.13
N LYS A 147 -4.88 -0.59 -9.38
CA LYS A 147 -5.70 0.29 -8.50
C LYS A 147 -5.95 -0.26 -7.10
N TYR A 148 -5.65 -1.52 -6.84
CA TYR A 148 -5.78 -2.19 -5.55
C TYR A 148 -4.42 -2.37 -4.84
N GLY A 149 -3.33 -1.89 -5.43
CA GLY A 149 -1.99 -2.02 -4.89
C GLY A 149 -1.34 -3.40 -5.15
N LYS A 150 -1.85 -4.17 -6.12
CA LYS A 150 -1.26 -5.44 -6.50
C LYS A 150 -0.36 -5.29 -7.72
N VAL A 151 0.74 -6.06 -7.76
CA VAL A 151 1.64 -6.05 -8.91
C VAL A 151 0.91 -6.58 -10.15
N LYS A 152 0.88 -5.76 -11.19
CA LYS A 152 0.24 -6.06 -12.48
C LYS A 152 0.91 -7.23 -13.18
N ASP A 153 0.12 -7.99 -13.95
CA ASP A 153 0.66 -9.11 -14.74
C ASP A 153 1.72 -8.66 -15.75
N ASN A 154 1.57 -7.47 -16.28
CA ASN A 154 2.48 -6.87 -17.27
C ASN A 154 3.54 -5.94 -16.65
N ALA A 155 3.74 -5.98 -15.33
CA ALA A 155 4.79 -5.20 -14.67
C ALA A 155 6.20 -5.57 -15.18
N SER A 156 6.39 -6.80 -15.63
CA SER A 156 7.54 -7.24 -16.43
C SER A 156 7.13 -8.30 -17.45
N THR A 157 7.96 -8.49 -18.47
CA THR A 157 7.77 -9.55 -19.48
C THR A 157 7.87 -10.94 -18.87
N ASP A 158 8.78 -11.11 -17.90
CA ASP A 158 8.99 -12.38 -17.20
C ASP A 158 7.79 -12.71 -16.29
N LEU A 159 7.28 -11.74 -15.54
CA LEU A 159 6.09 -11.95 -14.70
C LEU A 159 4.87 -12.35 -15.55
N ALA A 160 4.68 -11.68 -16.69
CA ALA A 160 3.60 -12.01 -17.62
C ALA A 160 3.73 -13.43 -18.21
N ARG A 161 4.96 -13.88 -18.47
CA ARG A 161 5.25 -15.24 -18.92
C ARG A 161 4.95 -16.25 -17.84
N ILE A 162 5.47 -16.03 -16.62
CA ILE A 162 5.33 -16.92 -15.47
C ILE A 162 3.84 -17.10 -15.13
N ARG A 163 3.07 -16.02 -15.02
CA ARG A 163 1.63 -16.07 -14.70
C ARG A 163 0.81 -16.77 -15.76
N ARG A 164 1.13 -16.59 -17.05
CA ARG A 164 0.48 -17.33 -18.14
C ARG A 164 0.78 -18.83 -18.07
N GLU A 165 2.04 -19.19 -17.82
CA GLU A 165 2.43 -20.60 -17.69
C GLU A 165 1.78 -21.23 -16.45
N LEU A 166 1.73 -20.52 -15.32
CA LEU A 166 1.03 -20.95 -14.10
C LEU A 166 -0.45 -21.23 -14.36
N ALA A 167 -1.17 -20.29 -14.96
CA ALA A 167 -2.58 -20.43 -15.32
C ALA A 167 -2.82 -21.60 -16.27
N SER A 168 -1.97 -21.77 -17.29
CA SER A 168 -2.04 -22.87 -18.24
C SER A 168 -1.81 -24.24 -17.57
N THR A 169 -0.80 -24.34 -16.71
CA THR A 169 -0.47 -25.55 -15.95
C THR A 169 -1.60 -25.94 -15.01
N MET A 170 -2.12 -24.98 -14.23
CA MET A 170 -3.27 -25.22 -13.34
C MET A 170 -4.52 -25.66 -14.09
N SER A 171 -4.79 -25.06 -15.25
CA SER A 171 -5.89 -25.46 -16.14
C SER A 171 -5.69 -26.89 -16.68
N GLY A 172 -4.46 -27.25 -17.01
CA GLY A 172 -4.09 -28.63 -17.42
C GLY A 172 -4.35 -29.63 -16.31
N ILE A 173 -3.89 -29.36 -15.10
CA ILE A 173 -4.11 -30.19 -13.92
C ILE A 173 -5.61 -30.39 -13.69
N SER A 174 -6.38 -29.31 -13.69
CA SER A 174 -7.83 -29.36 -13.46
C SER A 174 -8.54 -30.27 -14.48
N ARG A 175 -8.14 -30.21 -15.76
CA ARG A 175 -8.70 -31.10 -16.81
C ARG A 175 -8.33 -32.56 -16.57
N SER A 176 -7.07 -32.85 -16.25
CA SER A 176 -6.61 -34.22 -15.95
C SER A 176 -7.32 -34.80 -14.72
N LEU A 177 -7.40 -34.04 -13.63
CA LEU A 177 -8.11 -34.44 -12.41
C LEU A 177 -9.59 -34.71 -12.66
N ASN A 178 -10.28 -33.84 -13.42
CA ASN A 178 -11.68 -34.05 -13.78
C ASN A 178 -11.88 -35.32 -14.65
N SER A 179 -10.93 -35.64 -15.52
CA SER A 179 -10.97 -36.89 -16.31
C SER A 179 -10.81 -38.12 -15.41
N ILE A 180 -9.82 -38.11 -14.52
CA ILE A 180 -9.57 -39.21 -13.57
C ILE A 180 -10.78 -39.37 -12.63
N LEU A 181 -11.33 -38.26 -12.14
CA LEU A 181 -12.45 -38.24 -11.22
C LEU A 181 -13.70 -38.84 -11.87
N ARG A 182 -14.01 -38.47 -13.13
CA ARG A 182 -15.14 -39.05 -13.90
C ARG A 182 -14.99 -40.55 -14.08
N SER A 183 -13.80 -41.05 -14.40
CA SER A 183 -13.54 -42.49 -14.46
C SER A 183 -13.78 -43.16 -13.11
N ALA A 184 -13.24 -42.61 -12.04
CA ALA A 184 -13.40 -43.14 -10.68
C ALA A 184 -14.87 -43.11 -10.19
N GLN A 185 -15.66 -42.10 -10.61
CA GLN A 185 -17.10 -42.01 -10.33
C GLN A 185 -17.89 -43.07 -11.13
N THR A 186 -17.52 -43.28 -12.39
CA THR A 186 -18.16 -44.32 -13.24
C THR A 186 -17.90 -45.72 -12.68
N ASP A 187 -16.70 -45.96 -12.16
CA ASP A 187 -16.29 -47.24 -11.55
C ASP A 187 -16.79 -47.37 -10.10
N GLY A 188 -17.49 -46.36 -9.55
CA GLY A 188 -18.05 -46.38 -8.19
C GLY A 188 -17.00 -46.24 -7.07
N TYR A 189 -15.81 -45.72 -7.40
CA TYR A 189 -14.74 -45.50 -6.43
C TYR A 189 -14.84 -44.17 -5.70
N VAL A 190 -15.55 -43.21 -6.27
CA VAL A 190 -15.72 -41.84 -5.73
C VAL A 190 -17.18 -41.42 -5.94
N ASP A 191 -17.78 -40.74 -4.98
CA ASP A 191 -19.12 -40.20 -5.07
C ASP A 191 -19.24 -39.12 -6.17
N LYS A 192 -20.46 -38.99 -6.74
CA LYS A 192 -20.70 -38.12 -7.91
C LYS A 192 -20.55 -36.63 -7.64
N ASP A 193 -20.65 -36.20 -6.40
CA ASP A 193 -20.56 -34.84 -5.90
C ASP A 193 -19.15 -34.43 -5.47
N VAL A 194 -18.21 -35.36 -5.49
CA VAL A 194 -16.80 -35.07 -5.14
C VAL A 194 -16.15 -34.24 -6.23
N MET A 195 -15.41 -33.23 -5.78
CA MET A 195 -14.61 -32.33 -6.62
C MET A 195 -13.14 -32.31 -6.21
N PRO A 196 -12.20 -32.05 -7.14
CA PRO A 196 -10.82 -31.78 -6.79
C PRO A 196 -10.71 -30.63 -5.77
N THR A 197 -9.80 -30.74 -4.83
CA THR A 197 -9.57 -29.72 -3.80
C THR A 197 -8.09 -29.40 -3.66
N MET A 198 -7.79 -28.26 -3.03
CA MET A 198 -6.42 -27.85 -2.76
C MET A 198 -5.98 -28.38 -1.38
N ARG A 199 -4.82 -29.04 -1.32
CA ARG A 199 -4.13 -29.42 -0.07
C ARG A 199 -2.65 -29.14 -0.23
N ASP A 200 -2.08 -28.41 0.73
CA ASP A 200 -0.66 -28.03 0.75
C ASP A 200 -0.14 -27.47 -0.59
N GLY A 201 -0.95 -26.66 -1.25
CA GLY A 201 -0.63 -26.07 -2.54
C GLY A 201 -0.66 -27.06 -3.72
N ARG A 202 -1.34 -28.22 -3.57
CA ARG A 202 -1.52 -29.24 -4.63
C ARG A 202 -3.00 -29.49 -4.87
N LEU A 203 -3.35 -29.66 -6.13
CA LEU A 203 -4.68 -30.14 -6.50
C LEU A 203 -4.73 -31.66 -6.34
N VAL A 204 -5.67 -32.13 -5.53
CA VAL A 204 -5.82 -33.53 -5.12
C VAL A 204 -7.28 -33.98 -5.23
N ILE A 205 -7.50 -35.29 -5.23
CA ILE A 205 -8.84 -35.89 -5.22
C ILE A 205 -9.12 -36.44 -3.80
N PRO A 206 -10.24 -36.04 -3.15
CA PRO A 206 -10.68 -36.65 -1.92
C PRO A 206 -11.32 -38.04 -2.20
N VAL A 207 -10.85 -39.07 -1.48
CA VAL A 207 -11.26 -40.48 -1.68
C VAL A 207 -11.51 -41.14 -0.34
N ALA A 208 -12.47 -42.06 -0.26
CA ALA A 208 -12.65 -42.88 0.94
C ALA A 208 -11.41 -43.77 1.17
N PRO A 209 -10.92 -43.96 2.44
CA PRO A 209 -9.71 -44.71 2.73
C PRO A 209 -9.68 -46.15 2.19
N ALA A 210 -10.83 -46.80 2.16
CA ALA A 210 -10.97 -48.14 1.60
C ALA A 210 -10.68 -48.23 0.10
N LEU A 211 -10.80 -47.12 -0.61
CA LEU A 211 -10.66 -47.02 -2.07
C LEU A 211 -9.34 -46.37 -2.49
N LYS A 212 -8.49 -45.97 -1.54
CA LYS A 212 -7.22 -45.27 -1.81
C LYS A 212 -6.29 -45.96 -2.80
N ARG A 213 -6.33 -47.30 -2.88
CA ARG A 213 -5.50 -48.10 -3.79
C ARG A 213 -6.02 -48.16 -5.23
N LYS A 214 -7.24 -47.67 -5.47
CA LYS A 214 -7.88 -47.66 -6.80
C LYS A 214 -7.39 -46.50 -7.68
N ILE A 215 -6.95 -45.41 -7.06
CA ILE A 215 -6.31 -44.30 -7.75
C ILE A 215 -4.81 -44.38 -7.50
N LYS A 216 -4.03 -44.55 -8.57
CA LYS A 216 -2.57 -44.51 -8.47
C LYS A 216 -2.12 -43.10 -8.16
N GLY A 217 -1.34 -42.91 -7.10
CA GLY A 217 -0.89 -41.57 -6.72
C GLY A 217 -0.28 -41.54 -5.32
N ILE A 218 -0.05 -40.32 -4.84
CA ILE A 218 0.54 -40.03 -3.55
C ILE A 218 -0.57 -39.54 -2.60
N VAL A 219 -0.65 -40.13 -1.41
CA VAL A 219 -1.53 -39.62 -0.34
C VAL A 219 -0.80 -38.48 0.35
N HIS A 220 -1.37 -37.30 0.34
CA HIS A 220 -0.79 -36.09 0.95
C HIS A 220 -1.35 -35.81 2.33
N ASP A 221 -2.63 -36.08 2.54
CA ASP A 221 -3.31 -35.72 3.78
C ASP A 221 -4.48 -36.68 4.08
N GLU A 222 -4.96 -36.64 5.29
CA GLU A 222 -6.14 -37.36 5.75
C GLU A 222 -7.04 -36.43 6.56
N SER A 223 -8.35 -36.55 6.38
CA SER A 223 -9.29 -35.70 7.14
C SER A 223 -9.19 -36.01 8.64
N ALA A 224 -9.42 -35.04 9.52
CA ALA A 224 -9.39 -35.17 10.96
C ALA A 224 -10.27 -36.33 11.49
N SER A 225 -11.31 -36.70 10.77
CA SER A 225 -12.20 -37.83 11.08
C SER A 225 -11.72 -39.19 10.53
N GLY A 226 -10.64 -39.20 9.76
CA GLY A 226 -10.13 -40.39 9.08
C GLY A 226 -11.03 -40.93 7.96
N LYS A 227 -12.10 -40.22 7.59
CA LYS A 227 -13.08 -40.68 6.60
C LYS A 227 -12.70 -40.35 5.16
N THR A 228 -11.71 -39.51 4.94
CA THR A 228 -11.28 -39.04 3.60
C THR A 228 -9.76 -38.99 3.57
N VAL A 229 -9.17 -39.52 2.51
CA VAL A 229 -7.75 -39.33 2.16
C VAL A 229 -7.66 -38.48 0.90
N PHE A 230 -6.65 -37.62 0.85
CA PHE A 230 -6.42 -36.70 -0.27
C PHE A 230 -5.29 -37.23 -1.13
N ILE A 231 -5.63 -37.68 -2.34
CA ILE A 231 -4.69 -38.34 -3.26
C ILE A 231 -4.32 -37.38 -4.38
N GLU A 232 -3.03 -37.19 -4.60
CA GLU A 232 -2.49 -36.62 -5.83
C GLU A 232 -2.28 -37.74 -6.85
N PRO A 233 -3.06 -37.79 -7.93
CA PRO A 233 -2.85 -38.81 -8.95
C PRO A 233 -1.47 -38.70 -9.60
N ALA A 234 -0.88 -39.85 -9.95
CA ALA A 234 0.47 -39.91 -10.52
C ALA A 234 0.62 -39.05 -11.78
N GLU A 235 -0.45 -38.93 -12.56
CA GLU A 235 -0.50 -38.19 -13.82
C GLU A 235 -0.36 -36.67 -13.64
N VAL A 236 -0.61 -36.14 -12.45
CA VAL A 236 -0.54 -34.69 -12.17
C VAL A 236 0.61 -34.28 -11.24
N VAL A 237 1.37 -35.22 -10.71
CA VAL A 237 2.47 -34.95 -9.77
C VAL A 237 3.49 -33.97 -10.35
N GLU A 238 3.92 -34.21 -11.58
CA GLU A 238 4.91 -33.37 -12.28
C GLU A 238 4.37 -31.96 -12.54
N ALA A 239 3.11 -31.85 -12.95
CA ALA A 239 2.44 -30.58 -13.17
C ALA A 239 2.24 -29.79 -11.87
N ASN A 240 1.85 -30.46 -10.77
CA ASN A 240 1.76 -29.82 -9.44
C ASN A 240 3.14 -29.35 -8.94
N ASN A 241 4.21 -30.10 -9.18
CA ASN A 241 5.58 -29.63 -8.87
C ASN A 241 5.92 -28.38 -9.68
N ARG A 242 5.58 -28.36 -10.99
CA ARG A 242 5.80 -27.19 -11.85
C ARG A 242 5.03 -25.96 -11.36
N VAL A 243 3.81 -26.12 -10.87
CA VAL A 243 3.04 -25.01 -10.25
C VAL A 243 3.82 -24.41 -9.08
N ARG A 244 4.36 -25.23 -8.17
CA ARG A 244 5.14 -24.74 -7.02
C ARG A 244 6.44 -24.03 -7.43
N GLU A 245 7.10 -24.52 -8.46
CA GLU A 245 8.26 -23.84 -9.05
C GLU A 245 7.88 -22.46 -9.60
N LEU A 246 6.80 -22.41 -10.38
CA LEU A 246 6.30 -21.16 -10.97
C LEU A 246 5.84 -20.15 -9.92
N GLU A 247 5.18 -20.59 -8.85
CA GLU A 247 4.83 -19.72 -7.72
C GLU A 247 6.08 -19.16 -7.01
N SER A 248 7.15 -19.95 -6.95
CA SER A 248 8.43 -19.50 -6.40
C SER A 248 9.14 -18.53 -7.36
N GLU A 249 9.07 -18.77 -8.66
CA GLU A 249 9.58 -17.88 -9.70
C GLU A 249 8.81 -16.54 -9.68
N GLU A 250 7.49 -16.60 -9.55
CA GLU A 250 6.63 -15.41 -9.44
C GLU A 250 7.01 -14.53 -8.26
N ARG A 251 7.15 -15.13 -7.07
CA ARG A 251 7.57 -14.38 -5.86
C ARG A 251 8.94 -13.74 -6.05
N ARG A 252 9.91 -14.45 -6.62
CA ARG A 252 11.25 -13.89 -6.90
C ARG A 252 11.20 -12.74 -7.89
N GLU A 253 10.38 -12.87 -8.93
CA GLU A 253 10.25 -11.83 -9.96
C GLU A 253 9.57 -10.57 -9.40
N ILE A 254 8.52 -10.72 -8.58
CA ILE A 254 7.88 -9.60 -7.87
C ILE A 254 8.91 -8.88 -6.99
N ILE A 255 9.68 -9.60 -6.18
CA ILE A 255 10.72 -9.00 -5.35
C ILE A 255 11.75 -8.27 -6.21
N ARG A 256 12.17 -8.83 -7.36
CA ARG A 256 13.10 -8.20 -8.28
C ARG A 256 12.56 -6.86 -8.80
N ILE A 257 11.28 -6.82 -9.21
CA ILE A 257 10.60 -5.61 -9.68
C ILE A 257 10.58 -4.55 -8.57
N LEU A 258 10.20 -4.93 -7.36
CA LEU A 258 10.12 -4.01 -6.21
C LEU A 258 11.50 -3.50 -5.79
N MET A 259 12.54 -4.34 -5.83
CA MET A 259 13.93 -3.95 -5.57
C MET A 259 14.47 -2.97 -6.63
N GLU A 260 14.21 -3.23 -7.89
CA GLU A 260 14.61 -2.36 -8.99
C GLU A 260 13.97 -0.98 -8.87
N PHE A 261 12.65 -0.94 -8.61
CA PHE A 261 11.95 0.31 -8.37
C PHE A 261 12.51 1.05 -7.14
N SER A 262 12.71 0.35 -6.01
CA SER A 262 13.26 0.94 -4.79
C SER A 262 14.65 1.54 -5.04
N GLY A 263 15.45 0.93 -5.89
CA GLY A 263 16.73 1.50 -6.37
C GLY A 263 16.56 2.86 -7.05
N THR A 264 15.47 3.04 -7.81
CA THR A 264 15.20 4.31 -8.50
C THR A 264 14.65 5.40 -7.59
N VAL A 265 14.09 5.04 -6.44
CA VAL A 265 13.59 6.00 -5.44
C VAL A 265 14.73 6.54 -4.58
N ARG A 266 15.78 5.76 -4.33
CA ARG A 266 16.89 6.12 -3.42
C ARG A 266 17.45 7.53 -3.61
N PRO A 267 17.76 8.00 -4.82
CA PRO A 267 18.28 9.35 -5.02
C PRO A 267 17.32 10.47 -4.59
N PHE A 268 16.04 10.19 -4.53
CA PHE A 268 14.99 11.16 -4.23
C PHE A 268 14.48 11.11 -2.78
N ILE A 269 14.98 10.18 -1.95
CA ILE A 269 14.45 9.94 -0.61
C ILE A 269 14.50 11.21 0.24
N ASP A 270 15.60 11.95 0.22
CA ASP A 270 15.75 13.17 1.03
C ASP A 270 14.80 14.28 0.55
N ASP A 271 14.60 14.40 -0.74
CA ASP A 271 13.67 15.36 -1.32
C ASP A 271 12.22 14.97 -1.03
N ILE A 272 11.88 13.68 -1.11
CA ILE A 272 10.56 13.16 -0.74
C ILE A 272 10.30 13.41 0.74
N LEU A 273 11.23 13.11 1.63
CA LEU A 273 11.07 13.33 3.07
C LEU A 273 10.87 14.81 3.39
N ARG A 274 11.64 15.72 2.76
CA ARG A 274 11.44 17.17 2.89
C ARG A 274 10.06 17.62 2.39
N SER A 275 9.61 17.07 1.27
CA SER A 275 8.27 17.37 0.74
C SER A 275 7.16 16.88 1.68
N TYR A 276 7.36 15.73 2.33
CA TYR A 276 6.47 15.24 3.37
C TYR A 276 6.40 16.17 4.57
N GLU A 277 7.54 16.55 5.12
CA GLU A 277 7.62 17.45 6.28
C GLU A 277 6.96 18.80 5.99
N ARG A 278 7.16 19.36 4.79
CA ARG A 278 6.57 20.64 4.40
C ARG A 278 5.08 20.55 4.06
N SER A 279 4.64 19.49 3.36
CA SER A 279 3.23 19.33 3.02
C SER A 279 2.36 19.05 4.23
N GLU A 280 2.92 18.46 5.29
CA GLU A 280 2.19 18.22 6.54
C GLU A 280 2.04 19.45 7.43
N GLU A 281 2.95 20.41 7.35
CA GLU A 281 2.69 21.73 7.93
C GLU A 281 1.32 22.26 7.50
N HIS A 282 0.84 21.83 6.35
CA HIS A 282 -0.44 22.25 5.77
C HIS A 282 -1.61 21.31 6.05
N THR A 283 -1.36 20.00 6.04
CA THR A 283 -2.44 19.01 6.04
C THR A 283 -2.90 18.63 7.44
N SER A 284 -2.00 18.60 8.41
CA SER A 284 -2.32 18.19 9.78
C SER A 284 -3.12 19.23 10.55
N GLU A 285 -2.83 20.52 10.32
CA GLU A 285 -3.64 21.63 10.88
C GLU A 285 -5.04 21.66 10.27
N LEU A 286 -5.17 21.42 8.97
CA LEU A 286 -6.45 21.34 8.24
C LEU A 286 -7.35 20.22 8.74
N GLN A 287 -6.79 19.04 8.88
CA GLN A 287 -7.55 17.85 9.24
C GLN A 287 -8.04 17.93 10.69
N SER A 288 -7.26 18.57 11.56
CA SER A 288 -7.68 18.83 12.94
C SER A 288 -8.81 19.85 13.01
N LEU A 289 -8.79 20.90 12.19
CA LEU A 289 -9.82 21.93 12.13
C LEU A 289 -11.14 21.43 11.51
N ARG A 290 -11.08 20.61 10.44
CA ARG A 290 -12.26 20.00 9.81
C ARG A 290 -13.06 19.08 10.76
N LYS A 291 -12.43 18.55 11.81
CA LYS A 291 -13.10 17.76 12.87
C LYS A 291 -13.61 18.60 14.04
N ILE A 292 -13.29 19.89 14.09
CA ILE A 292 -13.74 20.82 15.14
C ILE A 292 -14.98 21.59 14.70
N SER A 293 -15.19 21.75 13.40
CA SER A 293 -16.40 22.35 12.80
C SER A 293 -17.48 21.28 12.56
#